data_f603bef2c293c16d453d3da815dbc278
#
_entry.id   f603bef2c293c16d453d3da815dbc278
#
_cell.length_a   1.000
_cell.length_b   1.000
_cell.length_c   1.000
_cell.angle_alpha   90.00
_cell.angle_beta   90.00
_cell.angle_gamma   90.00
#
_symmetry.space_group_name_H-M   'P 1'
#
loop_
_entity.id
_entity.type
_entity.pdbx_description
1 polymer ?
#
loop_
_entity_poly.entity_id
_entity_poly.type
_entity_poly.pdbx_seq_one_letter_code
_entity_poly.pdbx_strand_id
1 'polypeptide(L)'
;IIHRACEKNLNVLRAYAVTFSQMEECNDEYRQKLDKMEIFYKDKKDTLQLLISKEHIRDIQLNIALMKNGMEYQNADDCRRCAVEILSDINTIKEYISVID
;
A
#
# COMPACT_ATOMS: atom_id res chain seq x y z
N ILE A 1 10.27 -0.78 19.51
CA ILE A 1 8.83 -0.48 19.55
C ILE A 1 8.38 0.18 18.24
N ILE A 2 9.04 1.27 17.84
CA ILE A 2 8.73 1.95 16.57
C ILE A 2 8.96 1.02 15.39
N HIS A 3 10.05 0.27 15.42
CA HIS A 3 10.38 -0.70 14.38
C HIS A 3 9.29 -1.77 14.23
N ARG A 4 8.81 -2.32 15.33
CA ARG A 4 7.74 -3.32 15.29
C ARG A 4 6.44 -2.75 14.78
N ALA A 5 6.10 -1.53 15.20
CA ALA A 5 4.90 -0.87 14.73
C ALA A 5 4.95 -0.65 13.22
N CYS A 6 6.09 -0.22 12.70
CA CYS A 6 6.27 -0.06 11.26
C CYS A 6 6.15 -1.38 10.51
N GLU A 7 6.81 -2.44 10.99
CA GLU A 7 6.70 -3.76 10.37
C GLU A 7 5.27 -4.27 10.34
N LYS A 8 4.56 -4.14 11.45
CA LYS A 8 3.15 -4.56 11.54
C LYS A 8 2.30 -3.80 10.52
N ASN A 9 2.49 -2.49 10.43
CA ASN A 9 1.73 -1.64 9.49
C ASN A 9 2.07 -1.98 8.04
N LEU A 10 3.33 -2.23 7.74
CA LEU A 10 3.75 -2.64 6.40
C LEU A 10 3.16 -4.00 6.02
N ASN A 11 3.08 -4.93 6.97
CA ASN A 11 2.48 -6.22 6.71
C ASN A 11 0.98 -6.12 6.39
N VAL A 12 0.27 -5.20 7.05
CA VAL A 12 -1.15 -4.95 6.73
C VAL A 12 -1.27 -4.36 5.33
N LEU A 13 -0.46 -3.35 5.01
CA LEU A 13 -0.46 -2.76 3.66
C LEU A 13 -0.11 -3.80 2.60
N ARG A 14 0.85 -4.66 2.90
CA ARG A 14 1.24 -5.75 2.00
C ARG A 14 0.07 -6.69 1.72
N ALA A 15 -0.68 -7.05 2.75
CA ALA A 15 -1.85 -7.92 2.58
C ALA A 15 -2.89 -7.28 1.67
N TYR A 16 -3.18 -5.99 1.83
CA TYR A 16 -4.05 -5.26 0.92
C TYR A 16 -3.51 -5.29 -0.52
N ALA A 17 -2.24 -4.95 -0.68
CA ALA A 17 -1.64 -4.90 -2.02
C ALA A 17 -1.66 -6.27 -2.71
N VAL A 18 -1.40 -7.34 -1.97
CA VAL A 18 -1.50 -8.70 -2.52
C VAL A 18 -2.92 -8.97 -3.02
N THR A 19 -3.93 -8.58 -2.24
CA THR A 19 -5.33 -8.73 -2.66
C THR A 19 -5.59 -8.05 -4.00
N PHE A 20 -5.16 -6.78 -4.15
CA PHE A 20 -5.39 -6.05 -5.39
C PHE A 20 -4.52 -6.54 -6.55
N SER A 21 -3.34 -7.09 -6.26
CA SER A 21 -2.49 -7.65 -7.31
C SER A 21 -3.11 -8.87 -7.98
N GLN A 22 -4.10 -9.48 -7.35
CA GLN A 22 -4.77 -10.69 -7.82
C GLN A 22 -6.19 -10.44 -8.35
N MET A 23 -6.65 -9.20 -8.31
CA MET A 23 -8.01 -8.90 -8.77
C MET A 23 -8.15 -9.09 -10.27
N GLU A 24 -9.27 -9.66 -10.70
CA GLU A 24 -9.55 -9.87 -12.11
C GLU A 24 -10.46 -8.80 -12.69
N GLU A 25 -11.32 -8.23 -11.85
CA GLU A 25 -12.27 -7.20 -12.26
C GLU A 25 -12.50 -6.20 -11.12
N CYS A 26 -12.95 -5.01 -11.50
CA CYS A 26 -13.37 -4.01 -10.54
C CYS A 26 -14.81 -4.30 -10.10
N ASN A 27 -15.06 -4.34 -8.80
CA ASN A 27 -16.39 -4.56 -8.26
C ASN A 27 -16.52 -3.86 -6.90
N ASP A 28 -17.71 -3.88 -6.32
CA ASP A 28 -17.98 -3.17 -5.07
C ASP A 28 -17.18 -3.71 -3.89
N GLU A 29 -16.92 -5.02 -3.87
CA GLU A 29 -16.10 -5.63 -2.82
C GLU A 29 -14.69 -5.04 -2.84
N TYR A 30 -14.08 -4.95 -4.01
CA TYR A 30 -12.74 -4.35 -4.13
C TYR A 30 -12.76 -2.85 -3.85
N ARG A 31 -13.82 -2.14 -4.24
CA ARG A 31 -13.95 -0.72 -3.92
C ARG A 31 -13.97 -0.48 -2.42
N GLN A 32 -14.71 -1.30 -1.69
CA GLN A 32 -14.78 -1.22 -0.23
C GLN A 32 -13.43 -1.53 0.42
N LYS A 33 -12.73 -2.54 -0.08
CA LYS A 33 -11.40 -2.88 0.41
C LYS A 33 -10.39 -1.75 0.17
N LEU A 34 -10.49 -1.10 -0.98
CA LEU A 34 -9.61 0.02 -1.29
C LEU A 34 -9.86 1.21 -0.37
N ASP A 35 -11.12 1.50 -0.06
CA ASP A 35 -11.46 2.54 0.91
C ASP A 35 -10.85 2.23 2.27
N LYS A 36 -10.93 0.98 2.71
CA LYS A 36 -10.32 0.56 3.98
C LYS A 36 -8.80 0.69 3.95
N MET A 37 -8.17 0.33 2.85
CA MET A 37 -6.72 0.47 2.69
C MET A 37 -6.31 1.93 2.78
N GLU A 38 -7.04 2.82 2.11
CA GLU A 38 -6.74 4.25 2.14
C GLU A 38 -6.88 4.82 3.56
N ILE A 39 -7.96 4.48 4.24
CA ILE A 39 -8.18 4.92 5.62
C ILE A 39 -7.06 4.41 6.52
N PHE A 40 -6.73 3.15 6.40
CA PHE A 40 -5.64 2.55 7.18
C PHE A 40 -4.32 3.29 6.93
N TYR A 41 -3.99 3.55 5.67
CA TYR A 41 -2.75 4.22 5.31
C TYR A 41 -2.69 5.65 5.88
N LYS A 42 -3.77 6.41 5.74
CA LYS A 42 -3.84 7.77 6.28
C LYS A 42 -3.67 7.78 7.80
N ASP A 43 -4.23 6.78 8.47
CA ASP A 43 -4.12 6.65 9.92
C ASP A 43 -2.70 6.32 10.37
N LYS A 44 -1.97 5.50 9.61
CA LYS A 44 -0.65 5.00 10.00
C LYS A 44 0.52 5.78 9.40
N LYS A 45 0.26 6.67 8.48
CA LYS A 45 1.29 7.39 7.73
C LYS A 45 2.31 8.09 8.63
N ASP A 46 1.85 8.77 9.67
CA ASP A 46 2.75 9.50 10.56
C ASP A 46 3.69 8.57 11.32
N THR A 47 3.19 7.43 11.77
CA THR A 47 4.02 6.42 12.42
C THR A 47 5.06 5.86 11.44
N LEU A 48 4.64 5.59 10.22
CA LEU A 48 5.54 5.07 9.18
C LEU A 48 6.66 6.06 8.87
N GLN A 49 6.36 7.35 8.86
CA GLN A 49 7.35 8.40 8.57
C GLN A 49 8.47 8.50 9.60
N LEU A 50 8.32 7.87 10.74
CA LEU A 50 9.39 7.85 11.74
C LEU A 50 10.60 7.03 11.29
N LEU A 51 10.39 6.01 10.43
CA LEU A 51 11.47 5.15 9.93
C LEU A 51 11.58 5.13 8.41
N ILE A 52 10.54 5.55 7.71
CA ILE A 52 10.46 5.41 6.25
C ILE A 52 10.59 6.78 5.61
N SER A 53 11.35 6.87 4.52
CA SER A 53 11.57 8.13 3.82
C SER A 53 10.26 8.71 3.26
N LYS A 54 10.23 10.03 3.15
CA LYS A 54 9.08 10.73 2.56
C LYS A 54 8.81 10.29 1.13
N GLU A 55 9.84 9.92 0.39
CA GLU A 55 9.71 9.45 -0.99
C GLU A 55 8.88 8.17 -1.06
N HIS A 56 9.21 7.19 -0.22
CA HIS A 56 8.44 5.95 -0.18
C HIS A 56 7.01 6.17 0.29
N ILE A 57 6.83 7.06 1.27
CA ILE A 57 5.49 7.41 1.76
C ILE A 57 4.66 8.02 0.64
N ARG A 58 5.24 8.94 -0.14
CA ARG A 58 4.56 9.56 -1.29
C ARG A 58 4.26 8.55 -2.39
N ASP A 59 5.19 7.66 -2.69
CA ASP A 59 5.01 6.66 -3.74
C ASP A 59 3.84 5.74 -3.42
N ILE A 60 3.75 5.28 -2.18
CA ILE A 60 2.63 4.45 -1.75
C ILE A 60 1.33 5.24 -1.84
N GLN A 61 1.32 6.47 -1.37
CA GLN A 61 0.14 7.34 -1.42
C GLN A 61 -0.31 7.57 -2.85
N LEU A 62 0.63 7.85 -3.76
CA LEU A 62 0.33 8.04 -5.17
C LEU A 62 -0.27 6.79 -5.79
N ASN A 63 0.29 5.63 -5.51
CA ASN A 63 -0.23 4.38 -6.06
C ASN A 63 -1.62 4.05 -5.53
N ILE A 64 -1.92 4.36 -4.27
CA ILE A 64 -3.28 4.22 -3.75
C ILE A 64 -4.23 5.14 -4.51
N ALA A 65 -3.83 6.39 -4.75
CA ALA A 65 -4.66 7.34 -5.51
C ALA A 65 -4.88 6.86 -6.95
N LEU A 66 -3.85 6.32 -7.59
CA LEU A 66 -3.97 5.76 -8.94
C LEU A 66 -4.86 4.52 -8.97
N MET A 67 -4.82 3.71 -7.93
CA MET A 67 -5.76 2.57 -7.81
C MET A 67 -7.20 3.04 -7.71
N LYS A 68 -7.46 4.11 -6.95
CA LYS A 68 -8.81 4.67 -6.87
C LYS A 68 -9.29 5.14 -8.24
N ASN A 69 -8.41 5.79 -8.98
CA ASN A 69 -8.73 6.21 -10.34
C ASN A 69 -9.00 5.01 -11.25
N GLY A 70 -8.16 3.99 -11.18
CA GLY A 70 -8.36 2.75 -11.93
C GLY A 70 -9.68 2.07 -11.60
N MET A 71 -10.06 2.08 -10.33
CA MET A 71 -11.32 1.50 -9.88
C MET A 71 -12.51 2.27 -10.44
N GLU A 72 -12.43 3.61 -10.45
CA GLU A 72 -13.48 4.47 -10.98
C GLU A 72 -13.73 4.22 -12.47
N TYR A 73 -12.65 4.00 -13.24
CA TYR A 73 -12.74 3.78 -14.68
C TYR A 73 -12.79 2.30 -15.06
N GLN A 74 -13.04 1.42 -14.11
CA GLN A 74 -13.17 -0.03 -14.35
C GLN A 74 -11.90 -0.62 -14.97
N ASN A 75 -10.74 -0.11 -14.60
CA ASN A 75 -9.45 -0.55 -15.16
C ASN A 75 -8.71 -1.44 -14.16
N ALA A 76 -9.01 -2.73 -14.20
CA ALA A 76 -8.40 -3.72 -13.31
C ALA A 76 -6.88 -3.85 -13.54
N ASP A 77 -6.44 -3.71 -14.80
CA ASP A 77 -5.00 -3.79 -15.11
C ASP A 77 -4.21 -2.69 -14.41
N ASP A 78 -4.72 -1.46 -14.40
CA ASP A 78 -4.08 -0.36 -13.69
C ASP A 78 -4.04 -0.60 -12.19
N CYS A 79 -5.13 -1.11 -11.63
CA CYS A 79 -5.18 -1.43 -10.20
C CYS A 79 -4.14 -2.50 -9.84
N ARG A 80 -4.03 -3.56 -10.63
CA ARG A 80 -3.03 -4.60 -10.39
C ARG A 80 -1.61 -4.04 -10.48
N ARG A 81 -1.34 -3.21 -11.48
CA ARG A 81 -0.01 -2.63 -11.66
C ARG A 81 0.38 -1.75 -10.47
N CYS A 82 -0.52 -0.90 -10.01
CA CYS A 82 -0.27 -0.06 -8.85
C CYS A 82 -0.03 -0.89 -7.59
N ALA A 83 -0.79 -1.98 -7.43
CA ALA A 83 -0.60 -2.88 -6.30
C ALA A 83 0.77 -3.55 -6.32
N VAL A 84 1.23 -3.98 -7.50
CA VAL A 84 2.56 -4.57 -7.65
C VAL A 84 3.65 -3.56 -7.31
N GLU A 85 3.48 -2.30 -7.69
CA GLU A 85 4.43 -1.25 -7.33
C GLU A 85 4.47 -1.01 -5.82
N ILE A 86 3.32 -1.02 -5.17
CA ILE A 86 3.26 -0.92 -3.70
C ILE A 86 3.99 -2.09 -3.06
N LEU A 87 3.79 -3.31 -3.56
CA LEU A 87 4.50 -4.49 -3.06
C LEU A 87 6.01 -4.35 -3.21
N SER A 88 6.46 -3.84 -4.35
CA SER A 88 7.89 -3.60 -4.59
C SER A 88 8.46 -2.59 -3.59
N ASP A 89 7.74 -1.48 -3.37
CA ASP A 89 8.15 -0.48 -2.38
C ASP A 89 8.22 -1.06 -0.98
N ILE A 90 7.21 -1.83 -0.59
CA ILE A 90 7.18 -2.45 0.74
C ILE A 90 8.35 -3.40 0.91
N ASN A 91 8.66 -4.21 -0.09
CA ASN A 91 9.79 -5.13 -0.01
C ASN A 91 11.12 -4.38 0.16
N THR A 92 11.31 -3.31 -0.58
CA THR A 92 12.50 -2.46 -0.46
C THR A 92 12.60 -1.85 0.93
N ILE A 93 11.50 -1.32 1.44
CA ILE A 93 11.44 -0.73 2.77
C ILE A 93 11.77 -1.77 3.85
N LYS A 94 11.20 -2.98 3.74
CA LYS A 94 11.44 -4.04 4.72
C LYS A 94 12.89 -4.48 4.74
N GLU A 95 13.55 -4.54 3.58
CA GLU A 95 14.98 -4.83 3.52
C GLU A 95 15.79 -3.76 4.25
N TYR A 96 15.46 -2.49 4.02
CA TYR A 96 16.11 -1.37 4.68
C TYR A 96 15.94 -1.44 6.20
N ILE A 97 14.71 -1.65 6.65
CA ILE A 97 14.40 -1.73 8.08
C ILE A 97 15.14 -2.88 8.75
N SER A 98 15.27 -4.04 8.07
CA SER A 98 15.97 -5.18 8.62
C SER A 98 17.46 -4.92 8.84
N VAL A 99 18.05 -4.02 8.04
CA VAL A 99 19.47 -3.66 8.17
C VAL A 99 19.70 -2.76 9.39
N ILE A 100 18.76 -1.88 9.70
CA ILE A 100 18.92 -0.94 10.82
C ILE A 100 18.46 -1.54 12.16
N ASP A 101 17.99 -2.75 12.15
CA ASP A 101 17.58 -3.48 13.34
C ASP A 101 18.83 -4.02 14.10
#